data_841e39bb40a68880978d874e4149aab7
#
_entry.id   841e39bb40a68880978d874e4149aab7
#
_cell.length_a   1.000
_cell.length_b   1.000
_cell.length_c   1.000
_cell.angle_alpha   90.00
_cell.angle_beta   90.00
_cell.angle_gamma   90.00
#
_symmetry.space_group_name_H-M   'P 1'
#
loop_
_entity.id
_entity.type
_entity.pdbx_description
1 polymer ?
#
loop_
_entity_poly.entity_id
_entity_poly.type
_entity_poly.pdbx_seq_one_letter_code
_entity_poly.pdbx_strand_id
1 'polypeptide(L)'
;MPFGSARDEFLNSAPHFATSEVRERAVHSPASDNPMKLDRIYTRSGDDGRTSLGDGARLPKFHVRVAAYGSIDEANSVIGIALLHVEDAAVRDVLTHVQNDLFDLGGDLCRPEREHRKVEPLRVSERQVRWIEERIDLFNAALAPLESFVLPGGTPAAAHMHHARTVIRRAERYMTEIAYQEPVNPAALRYANRLSDLLFVLARYVNEQGRADVLWRPGLHRA
;
A
#
# COMPACT_ATOMS: atom_id res chain seq x y z
N MET A 1 -35.40 54.50 -16.17
CA MET A 1 -34.68 53.82 -17.26
C MET A 1 -33.92 52.68 -16.61
N PRO A 2 -34.31 51.40 -16.84
CA PRO A 2 -33.86 50.29 -16.02
C PRO A 2 -32.53 49.68 -16.51
N PHE A 3 -31.71 49.25 -15.57
CA PHE A 3 -30.51 48.43 -15.77
C PHE A 3 -30.95 47.00 -16.12
N GLY A 4 -30.57 46.56 -17.32
CA GLY A 4 -30.73 45.18 -17.79
C GLY A 4 -29.64 44.28 -17.23
N SER A 5 -30.05 43.15 -16.70
CA SER A 5 -29.26 42.06 -16.18
C SER A 5 -28.51 41.30 -17.29
N ALA A 6 -27.22 41.14 -17.15
CA ALA A 6 -26.42 40.20 -17.90
C ALA A 6 -25.85 39.16 -16.91
N ARG A 7 -26.68 38.23 -16.50
CA ARG A 7 -26.28 36.94 -15.92
C ARG A 7 -27.04 35.92 -16.70
N ASP A 8 -26.33 34.95 -17.28
CA ASP A 8 -26.76 33.66 -17.81
C ASP A 8 -26.18 33.40 -19.21
N GLU A 9 -24.88 33.17 -19.30
CA GLU A 9 -24.28 32.48 -20.45
C GLU A 9 -22.84 31.99 -20.12
N PHE A 10 -22.68 31.11 -19.10
CA PHE A 10 -21.45 30.29 -18.96
C PHE A 10 -21.72 29.00 -18.19
N LEU A 11 -22.75 28.26 -18.62
CA LEU A 11 -22.97 26.88 -18.16
C LEU A 11 -23.42 26.05 -19.37
N ASN A 12 -22.49 25.62 -20.22
CA ASN A 12 -22.67 24.42 -21.07
C ASN A 12 -21.43 24.17 -21.93
N SER A 13 -20.42 23.50 -21.37
CA SER A 13 -19.52 22.66 -22.17
C SER A 13 -18.72 21.72 -21.27
N ALA A 14 -19.42 20.74 -20.69
CA ALA A 14 -18.75 19.54 -20.21
C ALA A 14 -18.65 18.55 -21.37
N PRO A 15 -17.50 17.96 -21.67
CA PRO A 15 -17.41 16.91 -22.67
C PRO A 15 -18.10 15.65 -22.14
N HIS A 16 -19.11 15.19 -22.87
CA HIS A 16 -19.70 13.87 -22.71
C HIS A 16 -18.64 12.80 -22.97
N PHE A 17 -18.14 12.16 -21.92
CA PHE A 17 -17.45 10.90 -22.08
C PHE A 17 -18.49 9.82 -22.36
N ALA A 18 -18.48 9.31 -23.59
CA ALA A 18 -19.25 8.16 -23.99
C ALA A 18 -18.84 6.94 -23.13
N THR A 19 -19.77 6.41 -22.38
CA THR A 19 -19.65 5.13 -21.68
C THR A 19 -19.64 4.01 -22.72
N SER A 20 -18.44 3.56 -23.12
CA SER A 20 -18.30 2.27 -23.78
C SER A 20 -18.42 1.19 -22.69
N GLU A 21 -19.54 0.46 -22.70
CA GLU A 21 -19.71 -0.78 -21.93
C GLU A 21 -18.70 -1.83 -22.40
N VAL A 22 -17.54 -1.86 -21.77
CA VAL A 22 -16.70 -3.05 -21.80
C VAL A 22 -17.25 -3.99 -20.75
N ARG A 23 -18.06 -4.96 -21.16
CA ARG A 23 -18.44 -6.11 -20.36
C ARG A 23 -17.18 -6.90 -20.03
N GLU A 24 -16.52 -6.56 -18.92
CA GLU A 24 -15.54 -7.45 -18.29
C GLU A 24 -16.25 -8.75 -17.87
N ARG A 25 -15.96 -9.81 -18.59
CA ARG A 25 -16.24 -11.16 -18.09
C ARG A 25 -15.37 -11.35 -16.86
N ALA A 26 -15.99 -11.25 -15.67
CA ALA A 26 -15.39 -11.65 -14.42
C ALA A 26 -15.02 -13.15 -14.54
N VAL A 27 -13.72 -13.42 -14.66
CA VAL A 27 -13.19 -14.76 -14.46
C VAL A 27 -13.28 -15.02 -12.95
N HIS A 28 -14.41 -15.59 -12.55
CA HIS A 28 -14.62 -16.08 -11.20
C HIS A 28 -13.67 -17.26 -10.98
N SER A 29 -12.55 -17.03 -10.33
CA SER A 29 -11.80 -18.10 -9.66
C SER A 29 -12.66 -18.54 -8.47
N PRO A 30 -12.92 -19.84 -8.26
CA PRO A 30 -13.70 -20.27 -7.12
C PRO A 30 -12.89 -20.03 -5.83
N ALA A 31 -13.10 -18.87 -5.22
CA ALA A 31 -12.80 -18.71 -3.81
C ALA A 31 -13.62 -19.74 -3.06
N SER A 32 -13.00 -20.52 -2.18
CA SER A 32 -13.69 -21.50 -1.33
C SER A 32 -14.85 -20.79 -0.62
N ASP A 33 -16.10 -21.24 -0.87
CA ASP A 33 -17.34 -20.71 -0.30
C ASP A 33 -17.46 -20.94 1.21
N ASN A 34 -16.36 -21.07 1.93
CA ASN A 34 -16.38 -21.21 3.37
C ASN A 34 -15.94 -19.89 4.00
N PRO A 35 -16.86 -19.02 4.47
CA PRO A 35 -16.49 -17.79 5.15
C PRO A 35 -15.63 -18.16 6.35
N MET A 36 -14.46 -17.50 6.48
CA MET A 36 -13.56 -17.69 7.61
C MET A 36 -14.32 -17.34 8.91
N LYS A 37 -14.82 -18.37 9.62
CA LYS A 37 -15.45 -18.17 10.93
C LYS A 37 -14.37 -18.07 11.99
N LEU A 38 -14.20 -16.89 12.55
CA LEU A 38 -13.35 -16.62 13.72
C LEU A 38 -14.22 -16.69 14.99
N ASP A 39 -14.64 -17.90 15.35
CA ASP A 39 -15.49 -18.09 16.54
C ASP A 39 -14.74 -17.90 17.85
N ARG A 40 -13.41 -18.00 17.83
CA ARG A 40 -12.54 -17.79 18.98
C ARG A 40 -11.28 -17.02 18.60
N ILE A 41 -11.06 -15.87 19.23
CA ILE A 41 -9.93 -14.97 18.90
C ILE A 41 -8.61 -15.48 19.48
N TYR A 42 -8.58 -16.00 20.70
CA TYR A 42 -7.37 -16.56 21.30
C TYR A 42 -7.40 -18.09 21.31
N THR A 43 -6.28 -18.70 20.90
CA THR A 43 -6.10 -20.17 20.87
C THR A 43 -5.09 -20.65 21.90
N ARG A 44 -4.33 -19.74 22.52
CA ARG A 44 -3.21 -20.00 23.43
C ARG A 44 -2.04 -20.79 22.82
N SER A 45 -2.11 -21.12 21.52
CA SER A 45 -1.08 -21.92 20.84
C SER A 45 0.26 -21.20 20.68
N GLY A 46 0.28 -19.89 20.89
CA GLY A 46 1.49 -19.05 20.80
C GLY A 46 2.10 -18.62 22.12
N ASP A 47 1.61 -19.12 23.27
CA ASP A 47 2.05 -18.68 24.60
C ASP A 47 3.48 -19.19 24.92
N ASP A 48 3.95 -20.20 24.20
CA ASP A 48 5.32 -20.73 24.25
C ASP A 48 6.35 -19.90 23.44
N GLY A 49 5.96 -18.74 22.90
CA GLY A 49 6.84 -17.88 22.08
C GLY A 49 7.02 -18.36 20.63
N ARG A 50 6.20 -19.31 20.17
CA ARG A 50 6.19 -19.82 18.81
C ARG A 50 4.91 -19.43 18.09
N THR A 51 4.96 -19.41 16.73
CA THR A 51 3.80 -19.20 15.88
C THR A 51 3.79 -20.21 14.74
N SER A 52 2.61 -20.46 14.17
CA SER A 52 2.46 -21.33 13.01
C SER A 52 2.45 -20.51 11.73
N LEU A 53 3.17 -20.99 10.71
CA LEU A 53 3.06 -20.48 9.35
C LEU A 53 1.82 -21.06 8.64
N GLY A 54 1.49 -20.50 7.47
CA GLY A 54 0.35 -20.93 6.67
C GLY A 54 0.47 -22.35 6.08
N ASP A 55 1.64 -22.99 6.18
CA ASP A 55 1.88 -24.39 5.82
C ASP A 55 1.90 -25.34 7.05
N GLY A 56 1.63 -24.80 8.25
CA GLY A 56 1.63 -25.54 9.50
C GLY A 56 2.98 -25.65 10.21
N ALA A 57 4.08 -25.23 9.60
CA ALA A 57 5.38 -25.18 10.27
C ALA A 57 5.35 -24.20 11.44
N ARG A 58 6.06 -24.52 12.53
CA ARG A 58 6.15 -23.66 13.69
C ARG A 58 7.52 -22.99 13.79
N LEU A 59 7.53 -21.66 13.91
CA LEU A 59 8.73 -20.85 14.07
C LEU A 59 8.72 -20.07 15.40
N PRO A 60 9.88 -19.70 15.94
CA PRO A 60 9.96 -18.71 17.02
C PRO A 60 9.35 -17.36 16.53
N LYS A 61 8.66 -16.65 17.40
CA LYS A 61 8.06 -15.34 17.07
C LYS A 61 9.10 -14.29 16.68
N PHE A 62 10.36 -14.45 17.08
CA PHE A 62 11.47 -13.56 16.68
C PHE A 62 12.12 -13.93 15.32
N HIS A 63 11.63 -14.95 14.62
CA HIS A 63 12.19 -15.33 13.32
C HIS A 63 11.97 -14.22 12.28
N VAL A 64 12.97 -14.01 11.38
CA VAL A 64 12.95 -12.94 10.37
C VAL A 64 11.68 -12.95 9.49
N ARG A 65 11.17 -14.14 9.15
CA ARG A 65 9.92 -14.28 8.40
C ARG A 65 8.71 -13.75 9.18
N VAL A 66 8.66 -13.99 10.49
CA VAL A 66 7.62 -13.45 11.39
C VAL A 66 7.75 -11.93 11.50
N ALA A 67 8.99 -11.42 11.60
CA ALA A 67 9.25 -9.99 11.62
C ALA A 67 8.84 -9.31 10.28
N ALA A 68 9.03 -9.99 9.14
CA ALA A 68 8.64 -9.46 7.84
C ALA A 68 7.12 -9.24 7.76
N TYR A 69 6.31 -10.29 7.92
CA TYR A 69 4.85 -10.12 7.81
C TYR A 69 4.26 -9.32 8.99
N GLY A 70 4.88 -9.33 10.17
CA GLY A 70 4.49 -8.46 11.27
C GLY A 70 4.73 -6.97 10.96
N SER A 71 5.81 -6.64 10.23
CA SER A 71 6.03 -5.26 9.75
C SER A 71 5.06 -4.88 8.62
N ILE A 72 4.59 -5.83 7.80
CA ILE A 72 3.52 -5.58 6.83
C ILE A 72 2.22 -5.23 7.55
N ASP A 73 1.85 -5.98 8.59
CA ASP A 73 0.66 -5.72 9.42
C ASP A 73 0.74 -4.36 10.13
N GLU A 74 1.91 -4.00 10.66
CA GLU A 74 2.16 -2.68 11.24
C GLU A 74 1.95 -1.57 10.20
N ALA A 75 2.52 -1.71 8.99
CA ALA A 75 2.34 -0.74 7.91
C ALA A 75 0.87 -0.57 7.53
N ASN A 76 0.12 -1.67 7.46
CA ASN A 76 -1.31 -1.67 7.17
C ASN A 76 -2.09 -0.88 8.24
N SER A 77 -1.74 -1.07 9.50
CA SER A 77 -2.35 -0.33 10.61
C SER A 77 -2.04 1.16 10.56
N VAL A 78 -0.80 1.56 10.20
CA VAL A 78 -0.42 2.97 10.01
C VAL A 78 -1.15 3.60 8.81
N ILE A 79 -1.38 2.85 7.71
CA ILE A 79 -2.21 3.30 6.60
C ILE A 79 -3.65 3.55 7.06
N GLY A 80 -4.18 2.68 7.93
CA GLY A 80 -5.49 2.89 8.56
C GLY A 80 -5.58 4.21 9.31
N ILE A 81 -4.52 4.60 10.05
CA ILE A 81 -4.46 5.91 10.73
C ILE A 81 -4.42 7.04 9.69
N ALA A 82 -3.61 6.92 8.63
CA ALA A 82 -3.55 7.93 7.56
C ALA A 82 -4.93 8.19 6.95
N LEU A 83 -5.70 7.13 6.70
CA LEU A 83 -7.05 7.20 6.13
C LEU A 83 -8.04 8.03 6.95
N LEU A 84 -7.85 8.18 8.26
CA LEU A 84 -8.67 9.04 9.11
C LEU A 84 -8.53 10.52 8.75
N HIS A 85 -7.43 10.90 8.10
CA HIS A 85 -7.07 12.27 7.76
C HIS A 85 -7.04 12.55 6.25
N VAL A 86 -7.38 11.56 5.41
CA VAL A 86 -7.45 11.72 3.96
C VAL A 86 -8.86 12.14 3.57
N GLU A 87 -8.99 13.29 2.91
CA GLU A 87 -10.27 13.79 2.37
C GLU A 87 -10.46 13.43 0.90
N ASP A 88 -9.37 13.37 0.12
CA ASP A 88 -9.39 13.03 -1.31
C ASP A 88 -9.87 11.58 -1.53
N ALA A 89 -10.98 11.44 -2.27
CA ALA A 89 -11.61 10.15 -2.51
C ALA A 89 -10.73 9.19 -3.33
N ALA A 90 -9.95 9.71 -4.29
CA ALA A 90 -9.06 8.89 -5.10
C ALA A 90 -7.90 8.33 -4.26
N VAL A 91 -7.34 9.15 -3.37
CA VAL A 91 -6.30 8.70 -2.43
C VAL A 91 -6.87 7.67 -1.45
N ARG A 92 -8.10 7.87 -0.94
CA ARG A 92 -8.77 6.90 -0.07
C ARG A 92 -8.96 5.54 -0.75
N ASP A 93 -9.42 5.55 -2.00
CA ASP A 93 -9.61 4.34 -2.79
C ASP A 93 -8.29 3.58 -2.97
N VAL A 94 -7.23 4.27 -3.37
CA VAL A 94 -5.89 3.67 -3.52
C VAL A 94 -5.38 3.07 -2.21
N LEU A 95 -5.48 3.79 -1.09
CA LEU A 95 -5.00 3.29 0.19
C LEU A 95 -5.82 2.10 0.69
N THR A 96 -7.14 2.08 0.43
CA THR A 96 -8.00 0.93 0.76
C THR A 96 -7.64 -0.30 -0.07
N HIS A 97 -7.32 -0.13 -1.36
CA HIS A 97 -6.78 -1.20 -2.21
C HIS A 97 -5.47 -1.74 -1.66
N VAL A 98 -4.53 -0.84 -1.33
CA VAL A 98 -3.25 -1.19 -0.72
C VAL A 98 -3.44 -2.00 0.56
N GLN A 99 -4.39 -1.64 1.42
CA GLN A 99 -4.67 -2.40 2.65
C GLN A 99 -5.06 -3.86 2.36
N ASN A 100 -5.87 -4.10 1.33
CA ASN A 100 -6.21 -5.46 0.90
C ASN A 100 -4.98 -6.20 0.36
N ASP A 101 -4.20 -5.55 -0.51
CA ASP A 101 -2.97 -6.15 -1.04
C ASP A 101 -1.94 -6.47 0.06
N LEU A 102 -1.89 -5.70 1.15
CA LEU A 102 -1.02 -5.97 2.28
C LEU A 102 -1.43 -7.24 3.05
N PHE A 103 -2.72 -7.60 3.08
CA PHE A 103 -3.16 -8.91 3.57
C PHE A 103 -2.70 -10.04 2.64
N ASP A 104 -2.77 -9.84 1.32
CA ASP A 104 -2.25 -10.80 0.35
C ASP A 104 -0.74 -10.98 0.52
N LEU A 105 0.01 -9.89 0.68
CA LEU A 105 1.45 -9.90 0.89
C LEU A 105 1.83 -10.60 2.21
N GLY A 106 1.10 -10.34 3.29
CA GLY A 106 1.27 -11.03 4.57
C GLY A 106 1.01 -12.54 4.45
N GLY A 107 -0.04 -12.92 3.72
CA GLY A 107 -0.39 -14.31 3.41
C GLY A 107 0.68 -15.01 2.56
N ASP A 108 1.23 -14.31 1.58
CA ASP A 108 2.33 -14.78 0.73
C ASP A 108 3.57 -15.07 1.57
N LEU A 109 4.00 -14.12 2.39
CA LEU A 109 5.17 -14.25 3.28
C LEU A 109 4.97 -15.32 4.36
N CYS A 110 3.74 -15.52 4.83
CA CYS A 110 3.41 -16.55 5.80
C CYS A 110 3.50 -17.97 5.23
N ARG A 111 3.66 -18.13 3.92
CA ARG A 111 3.77 -19.42 3.23
C ARG A 111 5.06 -19.53 2.44
N PRO A 112 6.13 -20.17 3.00
CA PRO A 112 7.39 -20.41 2.28
C PRO A 112 7.16 -21.09 0.93
N GLU A 113 7.98 -20.78 -0.08
CA GLU A 113 7.95 -21.47 -1.36
C GLU A 113 8.31 -22.96 -1.18
N ARG A 114 7.52 -23.85 -1.78
CA ARG A 114 7.77 -25.29 -1.78
C ARG A 114 7.39 -25.87 -3.13
N GLU A 115 8.19 -26.80 -3.62
CA GLU A 115 7.87 -27.59 -4.78
C GLU A 115 6.68 -28.55 -4.49
N HIS A 116 5.90 -28.91 -5.52
CA HIS A 116 4.84 -29.93 -5.50
C HIS A 116 3.69 -29.65 -4.50
N ARG A 117 3.07 -28.48 -4.57
CA ARG A 117 1.83 -28.21 -3.81
C ARG A 117 0.60 -28.79 -4.50
N LYS A 118 -0.35 -29.31 -3.70
CA LYS A 118 -1.67 -29.76 -4.20
C LYS A 118 -2.60 -28.59 -4.57
N VAL A 119 -2.39 -27.42 -3.96
CA VAL A 119 -3.19 -26.19 -4.15
C VAL A 119 -2.23 -25.02 -4.21
N GLU A 120 -2.39 -24.21 -5.25
CA GLU A 120 -1.63 -22.95 -5.39
C GLU A 120 -2.04 -21.99 -4.26
N PRO A 121 -1.08 -21.49 -3.46
CA PRO A 121 -1.37 -20.50 -2.44
C PRO A 121 -1.68 -19.12 -3.06
N LEU A 122 -2.38 -18.29 -2.31
CA LEU A 122 -2.49 -16.88 -2.65
C LEU A 122 -1.08 -16.26 -2.69
N ARG A 123 -0.76 -15.61 -3.80
CA ARG A 123 0.53 -14.94 -4.03
C ARG A 123 0.31 -13.53 -4.58
N VAL A 124 1.17 -12.61 -4.19
CA VAL A 124 1.24 -11.32 -4.85
C VAL A 124 1.62 -11.51 -6.32
N SER A 125 0.91 -10.84 -7.20
CA SER A 125 1.02 -10.97 -8.65
C SER A 125 1.71 -9.76 -9.29
N GLU A 126 2.25 -9.96 -10.51
CA GLU A 126 2.76 -8.86 -11.34
C GLU A 126 1.68 -7.83 -11.70
N ARG A 127 0.40 -8.21 -11.68
CA ARG A 127 -0.72 -7.30 -11.89
C ARG A 127 -0.81 -6.27 -10.77
N GLN A 128 -0.63 -6.69 -9.51
CA GLN A 128 -0.62 -5.78 -8.36
C GLN A 128 0.59 -4.84 -8.41
N VAL A 129 1.76 -5.33 -8.84
CA VAL A 129 2.96 -4.49 -9.01
C VAL A 129 2.70 -3.40 -10.07
N ARG A 130 2.21 -3.77 -11.25
CA ARG A 130 1.88 -2.80 -12.32
C ARG A 130 0.82 -1.81 -11.88
N TRP A 131 -0.19 -2.25 -11.14
CA TRP A 131 -1.22 -1.35 -10.63
C TRP A 131 -0.63 -0.26 -9.72
N ILE A 132 0.31 -0.61 -8.83
CA ILE A 132 1.01 0.40 -8.00
C ILE A 132 1.80 1.37 -8.88
N GLU A 133 2.54 0.88 -9.88
CA GLU A 133 3.32 1.72 -10.79
C GLU A 133 2.42 2.72 -11.52
N GLU A 134 1.27 2.28 -12.02
CA GLU A 134 0.26 3.16 -12.64
C GLU A 134 -0.28 4.21 -11.66
N ARG A 135 -0.45 3.88 -10.37
CA ARG A 135 -0.88 4.85 -9.34
C ARG A 135 0.22 5.84 -9.01
N ILE A 136 1.48 5.40 -8.94
CA ILE A 136 2.62 6.30 -8.79
C ILE A 136 2.64 7.33 -9.93
N ASP A 137 2.58 6.87 -11.18
CA ASP A 137 2.62 7.75 -12.35
C ASP A 137 1.46 8.75 -12.34
N LEU A 138 0.25 8.29 -12.05
CA LEU A 138 -0.95 9.13 -11.98
C LEU A 138 -0.80 10.28 -10.99
N PHE A 139 -0.41 10.00 -9.74
CA PHE A 139 -0.32 11.04 -8.72
C PHE A 139 0.94 11.89 -8.86
N ASN A 140 2.04 11.29 -9.33
CA ASN A 140 3.29 12.02 -9.54
C ASN A 140 3.18 13.04 -10.68
N ALA A 141 2.30 12.84 -11.67
CA ALA A 141 2.05 13.80 -12.75
C ALA A 141 1.56 15.18 -12.24
N ALA A 142 0.96 15.23 -11.05
CA ALA A 142 0.51 16.48 -10.41
C ALA A 142 1.59 17.17 -9.56
N LEU A 143 2.77 16.55 -9.41
CA LEU A 143 3.84 17.03 -8.52
C LEU A 143 4.95 17.70 -9.32
N ALA A 144 5.48 18.80 -8.80
CA ALA A 144 6.70 19.39 -9.32
C ALA A 144 7.91 18.48 -9.05
N PRO A 145 8.92 18.48 -9.93
CA PRO A 145 10.19 17.78 -9.70
C PRO A 145 10.82 18.19 -8.36
N LEU A 146 11.51 17.27 -7.70
CA LEU A 146 12.22 17.54 -6.45
C LEU A 146 13.65 18.01 -6.74
N GLU A 147 14.07 19.06 -6.05
CA GLU A 147 15.45 19.56 -6.07
C GLU A 147 16.24 19.15 -4.82
N SER A 148 15.58 18.60 -3.81
CA SER A 148 16.18 18.12 -2.56
C SER A 148 15.32 17.03 -1.93
N PHE A 149 15.82 16.37 -0.85
CA PHE A 149 15.00 15.45 -0.06
C PHE A 149 13.91 16.22 0.71
N VAL A 150 12.75 15.55 0.87
CA VAL A 150 11.64 16.04 1.67
C VAL A 150 11.78 15.54 3.10
N LEU A 151 11.67 16.44 4.07
CA LEU A 151 11.59 16.06 5.49
C LEU A 151 10.24 15.38 5.75
N PRO A 152 10.22 14.20 6.42
CA PRO A 152 8.97 13.53 6.77
C PRO A 152 8.09 14.40 7.66
N GLY A 153 6.88 14.75 7.19
CA GLY A 153 5.98 15.67 7.90
C GLY A 153 4.87 16.16 6.99
N GLY A 154 4.37 17.37 7.24
CA GLY A 154 3.27 17.99 6.51
C GLY A 154 1.93 17.80 7.20
N THR A 155 0.84 17.59 6.41
CA THR A 155 -0.47 17.28 6.96
C THR A 155 -0.43 15.99 7.79
N PRO A 156 -1.40 15.74 8.71
CA PRO A 156 -1.46 14.49 9.45
C PRO A 156 -1.47 13.26 8.52
N ALA A 157 -2.21 13.32 7.41
CA ALA A 157 -2.21 12.26 6.40
C ALA A 157 -0.82 12.04 5.80
N ALA A 158 -0.12 13.11 5.39
CA ALA A 158 1.23 13.06 4.83
C ALA A 158 2.23 12.45 5.84
N ALA A 159 2.20 12.89 7.09
CA ALA A 159 3.08 12.39 8.16
C ALA A 159 2.90 10.88 8.40
N HIS A 160 1.64 10.39 8.44
CA HIS A 160 1.35 8.97 8.60
C HIS A 160 1.74 8.15 7.36
N MET A 161 1.60 8.68 6.15
CA MET A 161 2.09 8.03 4.92
C MET A 161 3.62 7.91 4.92
N HIS A 162 4.35 8.94 5.36
CA HIS A 162 5.80 8.86 5.54
C HIS A 162 6.17 7.81 6.59
N HIS A 163 5.41 7.68 7.68
CA HIS A 163 5.61 6.63 8.68
C HIS A 163 5.38 5.25 8.05
N ALA A 164 4.22 5.01 7.41
CA ALA A 164 3.93 3.75 6.72
C ALA A 164 5.03 3.39 5.72
N ARG A 165 5.51 4.36 4.93
CA ARG A 165 6.64 4.20 4.01
C ARG A 165 7.89 3.64 4.71
N THR A 166 8.25 4.16 5.86
CA THR A 166 9.45 3.69 6.58
C THR A 166 9.26 2.28 7.16
N VAL A 167 8.03 1.94 7.58
CA VAL A 167 7.68 0.59 8.04
C VAL A 167 7.74 -0.42 6.89
N ILE A 168 7.18 -0.08 5.69
CA ILE A 168 7.29 -0.90 4.48
C ILE A 168 8.76 -1.14 4.12
N ARG A 169 9.62 -0.12 4.17
CA ARG A 169 11.05 -0.26 3.92
C ARG A 169 11.74 -1.17 4.96
N ARG A 170 11.26 -1.20 6.19
CA ARG A 170 11.73 -2.18 7.19
C ARG A 170 11.28 -3.59 6.83
N ALA A 171 10.03 -3.78 6.44
CA ALA A 171 9.53 -5.07 5.97
C ALA A 171 10.32 -5.57 4.75
N GLU A 172 10.57 -4.70 3.76
CA GLU A 172 11.37 -5.00 2.58
C GLU A 172 12.78 -5.52 2.94
N ARG A 173 13.44 -4.92 3.94
CA ARG A 173 14.76 -5.42 4.40
C ARG A 173 14.67 -6.84 4.96
N TYR A 174 13.64 -7.14 5.78
CA TYR A 174 13.43 -8.50 6.28
C TYR A 174 13.09 -9.48 5.15
N MET A 175 12.27 -9.06 4.18
CA MET A 175 11.96 -9.88 2.99
C MET A 175 13.22 -10.17 2.17
N THR A 176 14.10 -9.19 2.03
CA THR A 176 15.40 -9.36 1.35
C THR A 176 16.29 -10.32 2.11
N GLU A 177 16.35 -10.24 3.45
CA GLU A 177 17.10 -11.18 4.30
C GLU A 177 16.59 -12.62 4.13
N ILE A 178 15.25 -12.81 4.07
CA ILE A 178 14.67 -14.13 3.78
C ILE A 178 15.12 -14.62 2.40
N ALA A 179 15.08 -13.75 1.39
CA ALA A 179 15.42 -14.09 0.01
C ALA A 179 16.88 -14.53 -0.19
N TYR A 180 17.79 -14.17 0.73
CA TYR A 180 19.16 -14.70 0.77
C TYR A 180 19.24 -16.13 1.30
N GLN A 181 18.24 -16.60 2.04
CA GLN A 181 18.24 -17.89 2.73
C GLN A 181 17.35 -18.93 2.03
N GLU A 182 16.25 -18.48 1.46
CA GLU A 182 15.23 -19.33 0.84
C GLU A 182 14.45 -18.56 -0.25
N PRO A 183 13.81 -19.25 -1.20
CA PRO A 183 13.02 -18.61 -2.24
C PRO A 183 11.88 -17.76 -1.65
N VAL A 184 11.72 -16.55 -2.19
CA VAL A 184 10.61 -15.63 -1.92
C VAL A 184 10.03 -15.20 -3.26
N ASN A 185 8.72 -15.03 -3.32
CA ASN A 185 8.03 -14.54 -4.51
C ASN A 185 8.64 -13.20 -4.98
N PRO A 186 9.23 -13.13 -6.20
CA PRO A 186 9.85 -11.89 -6.68
C PRO A 186 8.87 -10.74 -6.84
N ALA A 187 7.59 -11.02 -7.13
CA ALA A 187 6.55 -10.00 -7.22
C ALA A 187 6.27 -9.37 -5.85
N ALA A 188 6.33 -10.15 -4.75
CA ALA A 188 6.18 -9.64 -3.39
C ALA A 188 7.27 -8.62 -3.02
N LEU A 189 8.52 -8.90 -3.38
CA LEU A 189 9.65 -7.97 -3.16
C LEU A 189 9.46 -6.67 -3.95
N ARG A 190 9.11 -6.79 -5.24
CA ARG A 190 8.83 -5.60 -6.08
C ARG A 190 7.66 -4.79 -5.57
N TYR A 191 6.59 -5.47 -5.15
CA TYR A 191 5.42 -4.81 -4.57
C TYR A 191 5.79 -3.96 -3.35
N ALA A 192 6.50 -4.52 -2.37
CA ALA A 192 6.94 -3.79 -1.18
C ALA A 192 7.83 -2.58 -1.54
N ASN A 193 8.76 -2.74 -2.48
CA ASN A 193 9.60 -1.66 -2.96
C ASN A 193 8.75 -0.54 -3.59
N ARG A 194 7.89 -0.84 -4.57
CA ARG A 194 6.99 0.14 -5.24
C ARG A 194 5.99 0.77 -4.28
N LEU A 195 5.49 0.03 -3.29
CA LEU A 195 4.60 0.59 -2.29
C LEU A 195 5.28 1.70 -1.48
N SER A 196 6.57 1.56 -1.18
CA SER A 196 7.30 2.63 -0.50
C SER A 196 7.35 3.92 -1.34
N ASP A 197 7.45 3.80 -2.67
CA ASP A 197 7.45 4.93 -3.60
C ASP A 197 6.05 5.54 -3.72
N LEU A 198 5.01 4.71 -3.81
CA LEU A 198 3.61 5.18 -3.82
C LEU A 198 3.29 5.99 -2.56
N LEU A 199 3.65 5.49 -1.38
CA LEU A 199 3.40 6.19 -0.11
C LEU A 199 4.15 7.53 -0.05
N PHE A 200 5.32 7.63 -0.64
CA PHE A 200 6.06 8.90 -0.76
C PHE A 200 5.34 9.88 -1.68
N VAL A 201 4.91 9.43 -2.85
CA VAL A 201 4.17 10.25 -3.82
C VAL A 201 2.84 10.73 -3.23
N LEU A 202 2.08 9.84 -2.60
CA LEU A 202 0.81 10.20 -1.96
C LEU A 202 1.01 11.16 -0.78
N ALA A 203 2.07 11.00 0.02
CA ALA A 203 2.38 11.94 1.11
C ALA A 203 2.57 13.36 0.59
N ARG A 204 3.32 13.52 -0.51
CA ARG A 204 3.51 14.82 -1.17
C ARG A 204 2.19 15.33 -1.79
N TYR A 205 1.44 14.45 -2.42
CA TYR A 205 0.18 14.83 -3.08
C TYR A 205 -0.83 15.41 -2.09
N VAL A 206 -1.06 14.77 -0.93
CA VAL A 206 -1.96 15.27 0.11
C VAL A 206 -1.37 16.45 0.91
N ASN A 207 -0.11 16.80 0.65
CA ASN A 207 0.58 17.95 1.21
C ASN A 207 0.58 19.12 0.22
N GLU A 208 -0.62 19.54 -0.21
CA GLU A 208 -0.86 20.59 -1.21
C GLU A 208 -0.16 20.32 -2.55
N GLN A 209 -0.15 19.09 -3.03
CA GLN A 209 0.56 18.68 -4.24
C GLN A 209 2.06 19.06 -4.19
N GLY A 210 2.67 18.87 -3.03
CA GLY A 210 4.09 19.12 -2.79
C GLY A 210 4.46 20.58 -2.51
N ARG A 211 3.52 21.52 -2.58
CA ARG A 211 3.80 22.94 -2.31
C ARG A 211 4.14 23.23 -0.85
N ALA A 212 3.59 22.45 0.06
CA ALA A 212 3.86 22.54 1.49
C ALA A 212 5.00 21.61 1.96
N ASP A 213 5.74 20.99 1.04
CA ASP A 213 6.87 20.13 1.38
C ASP A 213 8.01 20.95 2.00
N VAL A 214 8.52 20.48 3.13
CA VAL A 214 9.71 21.06 3.75
C VAL A 214 10.94 20.34 3.22
N LEU A 215 11.79 21.05 2.50
CA LEU A 215 12.98 20.47 1.89
C LEU A 215 14.16 20.42 2.87
N TRP A 216 14.91 19.32 2.79
CA TRP A 216 16.14 19.18 3.56
C TRP A 216 17.20 20.19 3.13
N ARG A 217 17.86 20.80 4.11
CA ARG A 217 18.98 21.71 3.93
C ARG A 217 20.26 21.06 4.45
N PRO A 218 21.16 20.63 3.54
CA PRO A 218 22.41 19.99 3.97
C PRO A 218 23.23 20.89 4.87
N GLY A 219 23.70 20.37 6.00
CA GLY A 219 24.64 21.09 6.87
C GLY A 219 24.09 22.32 7.57
N LEU A 220 22.76 22.45 7.75
CA LEU A 220 22.10 23.62 8.34
C LEU A 220 22.73 24.10 9.68
N HIS A 221 23.34 23.19 10.45
CA HIS A 221 23.97 23.47 11.74
C HIS A 221 25.48 23.17 11.75
N ARG A 222 26.15 23.18 10.58
CA ARG A 222 27.59 22.93 10.49
C ARG A 222 28.41 24.20 10.46
N ALA A 223 27.80 25.40 10.49
CA ALA A 223 28.47 26.71 10.53
C ALA A 223 28.74 27.14 11.97
#